data_50d86dd8c0da13a675f8bc602a329fcd
#
_entry.id   50d86dd8c0da13a675f8bc602a329fcd
#
_cell.length_a   1.000
_cell.length_b   1.000
_cell.length_c   1.000
_cell.angle_alpha   90.00
_cell.angle_beta   90.00
_cell.angle_gamma   90.00
#
_symmetry.space_group_name_H-M   'P 1'
#
loop_
_entity.id
_entity.type
_entity.pdbx_description
1 polymer ?
#
loop_
_entity_poly.entity_id
_entity_poly.type
_entity_poly.pdbx_seq_one_letter_code
_entity_poly.pdbx_strand_id
1 'polypeptide(L)'
;MKKIILFLGVFYVGLVSGQGIEADINAIIEKAKTGNVNAQYTLGGYYFLGSNGVEQSYSKAAYWWEKAAKQGHGDAQFNIGVCYYEGNGIKQSYSKAIYWYKKAAEQGNSDAQYNIGVCYYEGNGIKQSYSKAAYWLERAAEQGHSNAQYNIGVCYDEGEGVEQSASKAAYWYERAAEQGHIKAQFNLGVCYSDGEGVEQSYSKAIYWYKKAAEQGNSSAQYNIGVCYYNGDGVEQSKTKAIYWFRKACNNFEDKACEALNKIK
;
A
#
# COMPACT_ATOMS: atom_id res chain seq x y z
N MET A 1 -11.67 2.75 6.93
CA MET A 1 -10.80 1.69 7.50
C MET A 1 -9.76 1.30 6.46
N LYS A 2 -8.52 1.75 6.65
CA LYS A 2 -7.41 1.38 5.76
C LYS A 2 -6.94 -0.01 6.15
N LYS A 3 -7.25 -1.04 5.33
CA LYS A 3 -6.69 -2.38 5.49
C LYS A 3 -5.20 -2.29 5.16
N ILE A 4 -4.35 -2.66 6.12
CA ILE A 4 -2.93 -2.93 5.88
C ILE A 4 -2.88 -4.10 4.89
N ILE A 5 -2.37 -3.83 3.69
CA ILE A 5 -2.24 -4.86 2.65
C ILE A 5 -1.05 -5.72 3.02
N LEU A 6 -1.29 -7.01 3.27
CA LEU A 6 -0.26 -8.02 3.37
C LEU A 6 0.49 -8.09 2.03
N PHE A 7 1.69 -7.55 1.97
CA PHE A 7 2.61 -7.83 0.88
C PHE A 7 3.37 -9.13 1.21
N LEU A 8 2.85 -10.24 0.68
CA LEU A 8 3.59 -11.50 0.62
C LEU A 8 4.64 -11.34 -0.47
N GLY A 9 5.91 -11.32 -0.09
CA GLY A 9 6.99 -11.43 -1.07
C GLY A 9 6.70 -12.63 -1.99
N VAL A 10 6.66 -12.36 -3.31
CA VAL A 10 6.36 -13.39 -4.31
C VAL A 10 7.47 -14.43 -4.27
N PHE A 11 7.20 -15.58 -3.64
CA PHE A 11 8.06 -16.75 -3.75
C PHE A 11 7.94 -17.34 -5.15
N TYR A 12 8.91 -17.07 -6.01
CA TYR A 12 9.06 -17.78 -7.26
C TYR A 12 9.59 -19.19 -6.95
N VAL A 13 8.69 -20.14 -6.71
CA VAL A 13 9.05 -21.56 -6.62
C VAL A 13 8.74 -22.18 -7.98
N GLY A 14 9.79 -22.55 -8.69
CA GLY A 14 9.64 -23.33 -9.92
C GLY A 14 8.87 -24.62 -9.63
N LEU A 15 7.88 -24.93 -10.49
CA LEU A 15 7.12 -26.16 -10.47
C LEU A 15 8.07 -27.36 -10.70
N VAL A 16 8.42 -28.05 -9.62
CA VAL A 16 9.12 -29.33 -9.66
C VAL A 16 8.08 -30.43 -9.49
N SER A 17 8.20 -31.51 -10.25
CA SER A 17 7.30 -32.67 -10.23
C SER A 17 7.17 -33.31 -8.84
N GLY A 18 5.99 -33.83 -8.49
CA GLY A 18 5.55 -34.20 -7.13
C GLY A 18 6.50 -35.07 -6.26
N GLN A 19 7.37 -35.89 -6.83
CA GLN A 19 8.34 -36.68 -6.04
C GLN A 19 9.57 -35.90 -5.56
N GLY A 20 9.93 -34.83 -6.25
CA GLY A 20 11.02 -33.94 -5.82
C GLY A 20 10.61 -32.98 -4.69
N ILE A 21 9.31 -32.68 -4.57
CA ILE A 21 8.76 -31.75 -3.58
C ILE A 21 8.79 -32.34 -2.16
N GLU A 22 8.45 -33.62 -1.97
CA GLU A 22 8.49 -34.26 -0.64
C GLU A 22 9.90 -34.42 -0.08
N ALA A 23 10.87 -34.75 -0.92
CA ALA A 23 12.25 -34.84 -0.51
C ALA A 23 12.83 -33.49 -0.13
N ASP A 24 12.42 -32.44 -0.83
CA ASP A 24 12.87 -31.06 -0.61
C ASP A 24 12.28 -30.46 0.67
N ILE A 25 11.00 -30.70 0.97
CA ILE A 25 10.36 -30.19 2.20
C ILE A 25 10.95 -30.86 3.45
N ASN A 26 11.21 -32.17 3.43
CA ASN A 26 11.82 -32.85 4.57
C ASN A 26 13.22 -32.30 4.87
N ALA A 27 14.02 -32.04 3.84
CA ALA A 27 15.33 -31.41 4.00
C ALA A 27 15.23 -30.00 4.60
N ILE A 28 14.22 -29.20 4.21
CA ILE A 28 13.99 -27.88 4.79
C ILE A 28 13.54 -27.99 6.25
N ILE A 29 12.66 -28.94 6.58
CA ILE A 29 12.21 -29.17 7.95
C ILE A 29 13.41 -29.53 8.85
N GLU A 30 14.28 -30.44 8.42
CA GLU A 30 15.46 -30.82 9.20
C GLU A 30 16.44 -29.66 9.38
N LYS A 31 16.73 -28.88 8.32
CA LYS A 31 17.53 -27.67 8.42
C LYS A 31 16.93 -26.63 9.35
N ALA A 32 15.60 -26.44 9.32
CA ALA A 32 14.92 -25.51 10.21
C ALA A 32 14.98 -25.96 11.68
N LYS A 33 14.83 -27.27 11.93
CA LYS A 33 14.98 -27.86 13.29
C LYS A 33 16.39 -27.69 13.85
N THR A 34 17.42 -27.79 13.02
CA THR A 34 18.82 -27.58 13.42
C THR A 34 19.22 -26.11 13.56
N GLY A 35 18.27 -25.18 13.34
CA GLY A 35 18.48 -23.76 13.61
C GLY A 35 18.81 -22.91 12.38
N ASN A 36 18.84 -23.48 11.17
CA ASN A 36 19.12 -22.71 9.96
C ASN A 36 18.04 -21.62 9.74
N VAL A 37 18.48 -20.37 9.77
CA VAL A 37 17.63 -19.18 9.76
C VAL A 37 16.78 -19.09 8.49
N ASN A 38 17.40 -19.31 7.32
CA ASN A 38 16.71 -19.24 6.04
C ASN A 38 15.68 -20.38 5.88
N ALA A 39 16.03 -21.59 6.36
CA ALA A 39 15.09 -22.70 6.35
C ALA A 39 13.88 -22.46 7.28
N GLN A 40 14.11 -21.84 8.44
CA GLN A 40 13.01 -21.43 9.34
C GLN A 40 12.10 -20.39 8.69
N TYR A 41 12.67 -19.37 8.04
CA TYR A 41 11.91 -18.38 7.30
C TYR A 41 11.08 -19.01 6.17
N THR A 42 11.71 -19.82 5.35
CA THR A 42 11.06 -20.53 4.24
C THR A 42 9.94 -21.45 4.72
N LEU A 43 10.20 -22.24 5.77
CA LEU A 43 9.22 -23.15 6.35
C LEU A 43 8.01 -22.41 6.93
N GLY A 44 8.23 -21.23 7.54
CA GLY A 44 7.18 -20.32 7.96
C GLY A 44 6.29 -19.91 6.79
N GLY A 45 6.88 -19.56 5.65
CA GLY A 45 6.16 -19.21 4.42
C GLY A 45 5.33 -20.39 3.87
N TYR A 46 5.87 -21.59 3.86
CA TYR A 46 5.15 -22.78 3.40
C TYR A 46 3.93 -23.08 4.27
N TYR A 47 4.06 -23.01 5.59
CA TYR A 47 2.92 -23.17 6.49
C TYR A 47 1.90 -22.04 6.35
N PHE A 48 2.33 -20.82 6.05
CA PHE A 48 1.41 -19.70 5.84
C PHE A 48 0.54 -19.90 4.58
N LEU A 49 1.14 -20.37 3.51
CA LEU A 49 0.46 -20.56 2.22
C LEU A 49 -0.24 -21.92 2.09
N GLY A 50 0.11 -22.93 2.88
CA GLY A 50 -0.32 -24.31 2.65
C GLY A 50 0.28 -24.87 1.37
N SER A 51 1.58 -24.71 1.17
CA SER A 51 2.28 -25.06 -0.08
C SER A 51 3.41 -26.06 0.18
N ASN A 52 3.94 -26.65 -0.92
CA ASN A 52 5.09 -27.56 -0.86
C ASN A 52 4.90 -28.78 0.08
N GLY A 53 3.72 -29.38 0.05
CA GLY A 53 3.44 -30.62 0.80
C GLY A 53 3.11 -30.41 2.30
N VAL A 54 2.94 -29.16 2.75
CA VAL A 54 2.46 -28.88 4.11
C VAL A 54 1.05 -28.29 4.09
N GLU A 55 0.23 -28.70 5.05
CA GLU A 55 -1.09 -28.11 5.28
C GLU A 55 -0.95 -26.70 5.85
N GLN A 56 -1.81 -25.77 5.42
CA GLN A 56 -1.82 -24.41 5.93
C GLN A 56 -1.98 -24.35 7.44
N SER A 57 -1.09 -23.60 8.10
CA SER A 57 -1.14 -23.39 9.54
C SER A 57 -0.50 -22.09 9.95
N TYR A 58 -1.30 -21.06 10.21
CA TYR A 58 -0.80 -19.76 10.67
C TYR A 58 -0.02 -19.88 11.99
N SER A 59 -0.40 -20.79 12.88
CA SER A 59 0.33 -20.99 14.14
C SER A 59 1.74 -21.56 13.93
N LYS A 60 1.88 -22.53 13.02
CA LYS A 60 3.21 -23.05 12.66
C LYS A 60 4.03 -22.00 11.89
N ALA A 61 3.39 -21.22 11.02
CA ALA A 61 4.04 -20.12 10.32
C ALA A 61 4.62 -19.09 11.31
N ALA A 62 3.78 -18.61 12.25
CA ALA A 62 4.22 -17.68 13.28
C ALA A 62 5.36 -18.24 14.14
N TYR A 63 5.28 -19.50 14.53
CA TYR A 63 6.34 -20.20 15.30
C TYR A 63 7.69 -20.18 14.56
N TRP A 64 7.72 -20.54 13.28
CA TRP A 64 8.95 -20.60 12.52
C TRP A 64 9.49 -19.21 12.18
N TRP A 65 8.62 -18.27 11.82
CA TRP A 65 9.04 -16.88 11.62
C TRP A 65 9.56 -16.24 12.89
N GLU A 66 8.96 -16.53 14.06
CA GLU A 66 9.49 -16.02 15.33
C GLU A 66 10.89 -16.57 15.63
N LYS A 67 11.15 -17.83 15.30
CA LYS A 67 12.50 -18.41 15.44
C LYS A 67 13.51 -17.72 14.52
N ALA A 68 13.20 -17.54 13.25
CA ALA A 68 14.08 -16.83 12.32
C ALA A 68 14.27 -15.35 12.72
N ALA A 69 13.19 -14.68 13.15
CA ALA A 69 13.20 -13.29 13.61
C ALA A 69 14.11 -13.07 14.84
N LYS A 70 14.10 -14.00 15.79
CA LYS A 70 15.00 -13.97 16.97
C LYS A 70 16.47 -14.10 16.59
N GLN A 71 16.74 -14.72 15.45
CA GLN A 71 18.09 -14.82 14.89
C GLN A 71 18.46 -13.64 13.97
N GLY A 72 17.59 -12.63 13.84
CA GLY A 72 17.89 -11.40 13.11
C GLY A 72 17.40 -11.37 11.66
N HIS A 73 16.67 -12.37 11.15
CA HIS A 73 16.17 -12.35 9.78
C HIS A 73 15.11 -11.24 9.58
N GLY A 74 15.45 -10.23 8.78
CA GLY A 74 14.63 -9.02 8.62
C GLY A 74 13.21 -9.29 8.13
N ASP A 75 13.04 -10.09 7.07
CA ASP A 75 11.70 -10.42 6.55
C ASP A 75 10.91 -11.30 7.53
N ALA A 76 11.56 -12.17 8.29
CA ALA A 76 10.89 -12.92 9.35
C ALA A 76 10.43 -12.01 10.49
N GLN A 77 11.20 -10.97 10.82
CA GLN A 77 10.81 -9.95 11.80
C GLN A 77 9.56 -9.17 11.30
N PHE A 78 9.55 -8.82 10.02
CA PHE A 78 8.36 -8.21 9.41
C PHE A 78 7.15 -9.15 9.48
N ASN A 79 7.29 -10.40 9.02
CA ASN A 79 6.18 -11.36 8.95
C ASN A 79 5.61 -11.70 10.34
N ILE A 80 6.45 -11.90 11.36
CA ILE A 80 5.95 -12.13 12.71
C ILE A 80 5.32 -10.86 13.30
N GLY A 81 5.80 -9.68 12.92
CA GLY A 81 5.17 -8.40 13.22
C GLY A 81 3.74 -8.35 12.66
N VAL A 82 3.54 -8.76 11.42
CA VAL A 82 2.20 -8.87 10.79
C VAL A 82 1.34 -9.90 11.52
N CYS A 83 1.88 -11.06 11.87
CA CYS A 83 1.14 -12.06 12.64
C CYS A 83 0.64 -11.51 13.98
N TYR A 84 1.47 -10.77 14.70
CA TYR A 84 1.04 -10.11 15.94
C TYR A 84 0.05 -8.97 15.71
N TYR A 85 0.15 -8.24 14.60
CA TYR A 85 -0.76 -7.15 14.28
C TYR A 85 -2.16 -7.66 13.95
N GLU A 86 -2.26 -8.71 13.12
CA GLU A 86 -3.52 -9.29 12.66
C GLU A 86 -4.10 -10.35 13.63
N GLY A 87 -3.25 -10.96 14.48
CA GLY A 87 -3.62 -12.12 15.28
C GLY A 87 -3.60 -13.44 14.51
N ASN A 88 -2.86 -13.51 13.40
CA ASN A 88 -2.78 -14.69 12.56
C ASN A 88 -1.91 -15.78 13.20
N GLY A 89 -2.57 -16.84 13.71
CA GLY A 89 -1.92 -17.98 14.36
C GLY A 89 -1.31 -17.70 15.73
N ILE A 90 -1.45 -16.49 16.25
CA ILE A 90 -0.94 -16.02 17.53
C ILE A 90 -1.89 -14.98 18.12
N LYS A 91 -1.90 -14.84 19.45
CA LYS A 91 -2.72 -13.80 20.10
C LYS A 91 -2.29 -12.40 19.63
N GLN A 92 -3.24 -11.63 19.12
CA GLN A 92 -3.02 -10.25 18.66
C GLN A 92 -2.34 -9.39 19.73
N SER A 93 -1.34 -8.63 19.30
CA SER A 93 -0.63 -7.69 20.16
C SER A 93 0.07 -6.61 19.36
N TYR A 94 -0.52 -5.43 19.27
CA TYR A 94 0.07 -4.29 18.57
C TYR A 94 1.46 -3.89 19.12
N SER A 95 1.66 -3.99 20.43
CA SER A 95 2.95 -3.67 21.05
C SER A 95 4.07 -4.63 20.60
N LYS A 96 3.77 -5.95 20.47
CA LYS A 96 4.72 -6.92 19.94
C LYS A 96 4.91 -6.74 18.43
N ALA A 97 3.85 -6.40 17.69
CA ALA A 97 3.96 -6.08 16.27
C ALA A 97 4.95 -4.93 16.04
N ILE A 98 4.79 -3.84 16.79
CA ILE A 98 5.69 -2.68 16.72
C ILE A 98 7.13 -3.03 17.07
N TYR A 99 7.32 -3.85 18.10
CA TYR A 99 8.66 -4.31 18.46
C TYR A 99 9.37 -5.00 17.28
N TRP A 100 8.65 -5.88 16.59
CA TRP A 100 9.20 -6.60 15.45
C TRP A 100 9.33 -5.73 14.19
N TYR A 101 8.35 -4.89 13.92
CA TYR A 101 8.45 -3.91 12.82
C TYR A 101 9.65 -2.98 12.99
N LYS A 102 9.94 -2.51 14.21
CA LYS A 102 11.13 -1.68 14.47
C LYS A 102 12.40 -2.39 14.09
N LYS A 103 12.56 -3.66 14.51
CA LYS A 103 13.74 -4.44 14.17
C LYS A 103 13.91 -4.66 12.66
N ALA A 104 12.82 -4.96 11.95
CA ALA A 104 12.85 -5.08 10.49
C ALA A 104 13.12 -3.73 9.81
N ALA A 105 12.49 -2.66 10.27
CA ALA A 105 12.65 -1.31 9.73
C ALA A 105 14.08 -0.76 9.91
N GLU A 106 14.74 -1.06 11.03
CA GLU A 106 16.13 -0.73 11.29
C GLU A 106 17.09 -1.46 10.32
N GLN A 107 16.69 -2.62 9.80
CA GLN A 107 17.40 -3.34 8.76
C GLN A 107 17.04 -2.88 7.33
N GLY A 108 16.21 -1.86 7.19
CA GLY A 108 15.86 -1.29 5.90
C GLY A 108 14.59 -1.86 5.24
N ASN A 109 13.88 -2.78 5.90
CA ASN A 109 12.64 -3.33 5.33
C ASN A 109 11.58 -2.22 5.17
N SER A 110 11.24 -1.87 3.92
CA SER A 110 10.34 -0.76 3.60
C SER A 110 8.89 -0.99 4.01
N ASP A 111 8.42 -2.25 3.98
CA ASP A 111 7.07 -2.59 4.44
C ASP A 111 6.95 -2.41 5.95
N ALA A 112 8.00 -2.78 6.70
CA ALA A 112 8.06 -2.56 8.14
C ALA A 112 8.12 -1.06 8.49
N GLN A 113 8.87 -0.27 7.73
CA GLN A 113 8.92 1.19 7.89
C GLN A 113 7.54 1.81 7.63
N TYR A 114 6.87 1.38 6.57
CA TYR A 114 5.50 1.80 6.27
C TYR A 114 4.53 1.45 7.42
N ASN A 115 4.54 0.20 7.88
CA ASN A 115 3.63 -0.26 8.93
C ASN A 115 3.87 0.46 10.27
N ILE A 116 5.12 0.73 10.62
CA ILE A 116 5.44 1.53 11.82
C ILE A 116 4.96 2.97 11.67
N GLY A 117 5.10 3.56 10.47
CA GLY A 117 4.56 4.87 10.15
C GLY A 117 3.04 4.93 10.38
N VAL A 118 2.32 3.94 9.87
CA VAL A 118 0.86 3.81 10.08
C VAL A 118 0.53 3.62 11.56
N CYS A 119 1.27 2.79 12.30
CA CYS A 119 1.04 2.61 13.73
C CYS A 119 1.22 3.91 14.52
N TYR A 120 2.22 4.74 14.19
CA TYR A 120 2.38 6.07 14.79
C TYR A 120 1.28 7.04 14.38
N TYR A 121 0.81 6.96 13.14
CA TYR A 121 -0.28 7.82 12.63
C TYR A 121 -1.60 7.52 13.34
N GLU A 122 -1.93 6.25 13.51
CA GLU A 122 -3.20 5.80 14.11
C GLU A 122 -3.15 5.68 15.65
N GLY A 123 -1.96 5.58 16.25
CA GLY A 123 -1.79 5.34 17.68
C GLY A 123 -2.01 3.87 18.07
N ASN A 124 -1.94 2.94 17.12
CA ASN A 124 -2.16 1.51 17.36
C ASN A 124 -0.99 0.88 18.13
N GLY A 125 -1.20 0.57 19.42
CA GLY A 125 -0.19 -0.04 20.29
C GLY A 125 0.99 0.85 20.66
N ILE A 126 0.97 2.12 20.29
CA ILE A 126 1.97 3.14 20.58
C ILE A 126 1.31 4.51 20.70
N LYS A 127 1.91 5.43 21.46
CA LYS A 127 1.41 6.80 21.52
C LYS A 127 1.46 7.43 20.14
N GLN A 128 0.32 7.95 19.67
CA GLN A 128 0.20 8.65 18.40
C GLN A 128 1.23 9.78 18.26
N SER A 129 1.83 9.88 17.09
CA SER A 129 2.80 10.94 16.78
C SER A 129 2.92 11.09 15.26
N TYR A 130 2.30 12.13 14.72
CA TYR A 130 2.38 12.45 13.28
C TYR A 130 3.82 12.69 12.80
N SER A 131 4.67 13.34 13.61
CA SER A 131 6.06 13.56 13.24
C SER A 131 6.87 12.26 13.11
N LYS A 132 6.62 11.27 13.99
CA LYS A 132 7.24 9.95 13.85
C LYS A 132 6.62 9.15 12.72
N ALA A 133 5.34 9.31 12.48
CA ALA A 133 4.67 8.70 11.34
C ALA A 133 5.29 9.19 10.02
N ALA A 134 5.39 10.51 9.84
CA ALA A 134 6.01 11.11 8.67
C ALA A 134 7.46 10.66 8.47
N TYR A 135 8.27 10.63 9.53
CA TYR A 135 9.64 10.13 9.46
C TYR A 135 9.74 8.70 8.89
N TRP A 136 8.91 7.77 9.38
CA TRP A 136 8.96 6.40 8.92
C TRP A 136 8.34 6.21 7.53
N LEU A 137 7.27 6.95 7.23
CA LEU A 137 6.64 6.96 5.90
C LEU A 137 7.61 7.50 4.84
N GLU A 138 8.35 8.57 5.14
CA GLU A 138 9.33 9.14 4.21
C GLU A 138 10.46 8.16 3.89
N ARG A 139 11.00 7.48 4.90
CA ARG A 139 12.02 6.43 4.69
C ARG A 139 11.53 5.27 3.82
N ALA A 140 10.29 4.82 4.01
CA ALA A 140 9.69 3.81 3.14
C ALA A 140 9.45 4.35 1.72
N ALA A 141 9.02 5.61 1.61
CA ALA A 141 8.75 6.28 0.33
C ALA A 141 10.02 6.47 -0.50
N GLU A 142 11.14 6.84 0.13
CA GLU A 142 12.46 6.94 -0.49
C GLU A 142 12.93 5.62 -1.10
N GLN A 143 12.54 4.50 -0.51
CA GLN A 143 12.79 3.15 -1.04
C GLN A 143 11.78 2.72 -2.13
N GLY A 144 10.87 3.60 -2.54
CA GLY A 144 9.91 3.32 -3.59
C GLY A 144 8.60 2.67 -3.14
N HIS A 145 8.34 2.53 -1.84
CA HIS A 145 7.09 1.93 -1.35
C HIS A 145 5.89 2.83 -1.70
N SER A 146 5.07 2.39 -2.65
CA SER A 146 4.00 3.21 -3.27
C SER A 146 2.97 3.77 -2.28
N ASN A 147 2.50 2.94 -1.33
CA ASN A 147 1.57 3.41 -0.30
C ASN A 147 2.22 4.43 0.64
N ALA A 148 3.51 4.29 0.93
CA ALA A 148 4.23 5.25 1.76
C ALA A 148 4.42 6.58 1.03
N GLN A 149 4.72 6.56 -0.26
CA GLN A 149 4.79 7.76 -1.11
C GLN A 149 3.47 8.51 -1.10
N TYR A 150 2.36 7.81 -1.28
CA TYR A 150 1.05 8.43 -1.18
C TYR A 150 0.80 9.02 0.22
N ASN A 151 1.06 8.26 1.27
CA ASN A 151 0.76 8.72 2.64
C ASN A 151 1.65 9.90 3.09
N ILE A 152 2.94 9.91 2.73
CA ILE A 152 3.79 11.07 3.03
C ILE A 152 3.40 12.28 2.18
N GLY A 153 2.92 12.07 0.95
CA GLY A 153 2.28 13.11 0.15
C GLY A 153 1.11 13.75 0.88
N VAL A 154 0.22 12.95 1.47
CA VAL A 154 -0.90 13.43 2.30
C VAL A 154 -0.38 14.20 3.53
N CYS A 155 0.66 13.70 4.20
CA CYS A 155 1.25 14.40 5.35
C CYS A 155 1.75 15.80 4.97
N TYR A 156 2.41 15.94 3.82
CA TYR A 156 2.85 17.26 3.33
C TYR A 156 1.69 18.14 2.87
N ASP A 157 0.64 17.56 2.32
CA ASP A 157 -0.55 18.28 1.87
C ASP A 157 -1.33 18.89 3.05
N GLU A 158 -1.48 18.10 4.11
CA GLU A 158 -2.26 18.47 5.29
C GLU A 158 -1.42 19.14 6.41
N GLY A 159 -0.07 19.08 6.31
CA GLY A 159 0.84 19.58 7.36
C GLY A 159 0.87 18.68 8.60
N GLU A 160 0.55 17.41 8.44
CA GLU A 160 0.51 16.45 9.55
C GLU A 160 1.89 15.85 9.85
N GLY A 161 2.50 16.33 10.92
CA GLY A 161 3.82 15.88 11.39
C GLY A 161 5.02 16.41 10.62
N VAL A 162 4.78 17.19 9.58
CA VAL A 162 5.74 17.94 8.76
C VAL A 162 5.21 19.34 8.48
N GLU A 163 6.08 20.26 8.08
CA GLU A 163 5.64 21.55 7.56
C GLU A 163 4.88 21.34 6.25
N GLN A 164 3.71 21.96 6.15
CA GLN A 164 2.86 21.86 4.96
C GLN A 164 3.59 22.34 3.70
N SER A 165 3.49 21.56 2.63
CA SER A 165 4.17 21.88 1.37
C SER A 165 3.47 21.21 0.19
N ALA A 166 2.69 21.98 -0.56
CA ALA A 166 2.02 21.49 -1.76
C ALA A 166 3.01 20.95 -2.81
N SER A 167 4.19 21.55 -2.94
CA SER A 167 5.21 21.06 -3.90
C SER A 167 5.78 19.71 -3.50
N LYS A 168 6.01 19.46 -2.20
CA LYS A 168 6.44 18.13 -1.73
C LYS A 168 5.30 17.12 -1.81
N ALA A 169 4.07 17.53 -1.55
CA ALA A 169 2.89 16.68 -1.71
C ALA A 169 2.76 16.21 -3.17
N ALA A 170 2.79 17.14 -4.12
CA ALA A 170 2.73 16.82 -5.55
C ALA A 170 3.88 15.91 -5.99
N TYR A 171 5.11 16.16 -5.53
CA TYR A 171 6.28 15.31 -5.80
C TYR A 171 6.05 13.85 -5.36
N TRP A 172 5.55 13.63 -4.14
CA TRP A 172 5.32 12.29 -3.64
C TRP A 172 4.09 11.63 -4.28
N TYR A 173 3.04 12.39 -4.58
CA TYR A 173 1.90 11.89 -5.35
C TYR A 173 2.33 11.45 -6.74
N GLU A 174 3.22 12.19 -7.43
CA GLU A 174 3.71 11.82 -8.76
C GLU A 174 4.43 10.47 -8.73
N ARG A 175 5.35 10.27 -7.79
CA ARG A 175 6.06 8.99 -7.64
C ARG A 175 5.14 7.81 -7.34
N ALA A 176 4.12 7.99 -6.51
CA ALA A 176 3.13 6.96 -6.27
C ALA A 176 2.21 6.74 -7.49
N ALA A 177 1.82 7.80 -8.18
CA ALA A 177 0.96 7.76 -9.36
C ALA A 177 1.62 7.04 -10.54
N GLU A 178 2.91 7.24 -10.76
CA GLU A 178 3.71 6.52 -11.76
C GLU A 178 3.72 5.01 -11.51
N GLN A 179 3.67 4.59 -10.26
CA GLN A 179 3.54 3.18 -9.87
C GLN A 179 2.09 2.66 -9.93
N GLY A 180 1.15 3.46 -10.42
CA GLY A 180 -0.25 3.06 -10.56
C GLY A 180 -1.12 3.25 -9.31
N HIS A 181 -0.63 3.92 -8.27
CA HIS A 181 -1.42 4.14 -7.05
C HIS A 181 -2.63 5.04 -7.33
N ILE A 182 -3.83 4.47 -7.28
CA ILE A 182 -5.09 5.08 -7.75
C ILE A 182 -5.36 6.45 -7.10
N LYS A 183 -5.23 6.52 -5.76
CA LYS A 183 -5.50 7.76 -5.03
C LYS A 183 -4.45 8.84 -5.32
N ALA A 184 -3.20 8.44 -5.54
CA ALA A 184 -2.15 9.37 -5.90
C ALA A 184 -2.36 9.93 -7.31
N GLN A 185 -2.78 9.11 -8.27
CA GLN A 185 -3.17 9.57 -9.61
C GLN A 185 -4.29 10.60 -9.55
N PHE A 186 -5.31 10.35 -8.74
CA PHE A 186 -6.39 11.31 -8.53
C PHE A 186 -5.89 12.61 -7.90
N ASN A 187 -5.16 12.56 -6.78
CA ASN A 187 -4.67 13.74 -6.09
C ASN A 187 -3.70 14.55 -6.96
N LEU A 188 -2.83 13.88 -7.72
CA LEU A 188 -1.94 14.57 -8.66
C LEU A 188 -2.74 15.27 -9.78
N GLY A 189 -3.82 14.64 -10.25
CA GLY A 189 -4.76 15.28 -11.16
C GLY A 189 -5.37 16.56 -10.56
N VAL A 190 -5.72 16.56 -9.27
CA VAL A 190 -6.20 17.74 -8.55
C VAL A 190 -5.09 18.79 -8.45
N CYS A 191 -3.87 18.43 -8.07
CA CYS A 191 -2.73 19.34 -8.03
C CYS A 191 -2.53 20.07 -9.37
N TYR A 192 -2.58 19.35 -10.48
CA TYR A 192 -2.46 19.98 -11.81
C TYR A 192 -3.70 20.79 -12.20
N SER A 193 -4.90 20.41 -11.77
CA SER A 193 -6.13 21.18 -12.02
C SER A 193 -6.11 22.55 -11.32
N ASP A 194 -5.65 22.56 -10.08
CA ASP A 194 -5.75 23.73 -9.22
C ASP A 194 -4.44 24.55 -9.21
N GLY A 195 -3.34 23.98 -9.72
CA GLY A 195 -2.02 24.62 -9.70
C GLY A 195 -1.37 24.56 -8.31
N GLU A 196 -1.77 23.61 -7.47
CA GLU A 196 -1.23 23.47 -6.13
C GLU A 196 0.06 22.63 -6.13
N GLY A 197 1.17 23.29 -5.81
CA GLY A 197 2.50 22.66 -5.77
C GLY A 197 3.14 22.35 -7.13
N VAL A 198 2.40 22.56 -8.21
CA VAL A 198 2.83 22.40 -9.62
C VAL A 198 2.23 23.51 -10.47
N GLU A 199 2.81 23.78 -11.65
CA GLU A 199 2.20 24.68 -12.62
C GLU A 199 0.86 24.12 -13.11
N GLN A 200 -0.19 24.94 -13.07
CA GLN A 200 -1.54 24.52 -13.48
C GLN A 200 -1.55 24.00 -14.92
N SER A 201 -2.17 22.84 -15.11
CA SER A 201 -2.30 22.22 -16.43
C SER A 201 -3.48 21.27 -16.48
N TYR A 202 -4.60 21.72 -17.03
CA TYR A 202 -5.78 20.85 -17.22
C TYR A 202 -5.50 19.63 -18.12
N SER A 203 -4.60 19.74 -19.09
CA SER A 203 -4.22 18.60 -19.93
C SER A 203 -3.51 17.51 -19.13
N LYS A 204 -2.62 17.87 -18.20
CA LYS A 204 -1.98 16.92 -17.27
C LYS A 204 -2.98 16.42 -16.23
N ALA A 205 -3.88 17.28 -15.73
CA ALA A 205 -4.94 16.88 -14.82
C ALA A 205 -5.81 15.77 -15.42
N ILE A 206 -6.30 15.95 -16.64
CA ILE A 206 -7.09 14.96 -17.37
C ILE A 206 -6.32 13.66 -17.60
N TYR A 207 -5.02 13.75 -17.93
CA TYR A 207 -4.18 12.56 -18.09
C TYR A 207 -4.19 11.70 -16.82
N TRP A 208 -3.97 12.30 -15.67
CA TRP A 208 -3.93 11.59 -14.39
C TRP A 208 -5.31 11.14 -13.92
N TYR A 209 -6.33 11.97 -14.11
CA TYR A 209 -7.71 11.55 -13.86
C TYR A 209 -8.12 10.34 -14.70
N LYS A 210 -7.74 10.26 -15.98
CA LYS A 210 -8.01 9.10 -16.83
C LYS A 210 -7.37 7.85 -16.28
N LYS A 211 -6.11 7.91 -15.85
CA LYS A 211 -5.41 6.78 -15.22
C LYS A 211 -6.14 6.27 -13.97
N ALA A 212 -6.58 7.16 -13.10
CA ALA A 212 -7.37 6.80 -11.92
C ALA A 212 -8.75 6.26 -12.28
N ALA A 213 -9.42 6.89 -13.26
CA ALA A 213 -10.77 6.51 -13.71
C ALA A 213 -10.83 5.15 -14.40
N GLU A 214 -9.78 4.75 -15.12
CA GLU A 214 -9.60 3.42 -15.71
C GLU A 214 -9.56 2.33 -14.63
N GLN A 215 -9.02 2.66 -13.46
CA GLN A 215 -8.96 1.79 -12.28
C GLN A 215 -10.20 1.91 -11.38
N GLY A 216 -11.25 2.60 -11.83
CA GLY A 216 -12.54 2.67 -11.14
C GLY A 216 -12.71 3.83 -10.16
N ASN A 217 -11.78 4.79 -10.08
CA ASN A 217 -11.95 5.96 -9.21
C ASN A 217 -13.12 6.84 -9.70
N SER A 218 -14.22 6.86 -8.95
CA SER A 218 -15.45 7.60 -9.32
C SER A 218 -15.28 9.11 -9.29
N SER A 219 -14.52 9.64 -8.35
CA SER A 219 -14.25 11.09 -8.28
C SER A 219 -13.40 11.57 -9.48
N ALA A 220 -12.45 10.75 -9.96
CA ALA A 220 -11.71 11.04 -11.18
C ALA A 220 -12.63 11.01 -12.42
N GLN A 221 -13.55 10.05 -12.49
CA GLN A 221 -14.56 10.00 -13.55
C GLN A 221 -15.43 11.26 -13.54
N TYR A 222 -15.86 11.71 -12.37
CA TYR A 222 -16.60 12.96 -12.22
C TYR A 222 -15.79 14.16 -12.72
N ASN A 223 -14.55 14.31 -12.28
CA ASN A 223 -13.70 15.43 -12.68
C ASN A 223 -13.43 15.46 -14.19
N ILE A 224 -13.25 14.31 -14.84
CA ILE A 224 -13.19 14.25 -16.31
C ILE A 224 -14.49 14.77 -16.95
N GLY A 225 -15.63 14.40 -16.37
CA GLY A 225 -16.94 14.91 -16.81
C GLY A 225 -17.01 16.44 -16.73
N VAL A 226 -16.53 17.02 -15.62
CA VAL A 226 -16.44 18.48 -15.44
C VAL A 226 -15.53 19.11 -16.49
N CYS A 227 -14.34 18.54 -16.73
CA CYS A 227 -13.42 19.04 -17.76
C CYS A 227 -14.06 19.07 -19.16
N TYR A 228 -14.78 18.02 -19.56
CA TYR A 228 -15.51 18.04 -20.84
C TYR A 228 -16.70 19.00 -20.85
N TYR A 229 -17.34 19.20 -19.73
CA TYR A 229 -18.46 20.13 -19.62
C TYR A 229 -18.02 21.59 -19.80
N ASN A 230 -16.88 21.95 -19.18
CA ASN A 230 -16.32 23.30 -19.22
C ASN A 230 -15.45 23.56 -20.46
N GLY A 231 -14.79 22.53 -20.99
CA GLY A 231 -13.72 22.67 -21.98
C GLY A 231 -12.33 22.87 -21.37
N ASP A 232 -12.16 22.47 -20.11
CA ASP A 232 -10.88 22.61 -19.39
C ASP A 232 -9.88 21.56 -19.89
N GLY A 233 -8.85 21.99 -20.66
CA GLY A 233 -7.80 21.13 -21.21
C GLY A 233 -8.24 20.16 -22.31
N VAL A 234 -9.49 20.20 -22.72
CA VAL A 234 -10.10 19.41 -23.81
C VAL A 234 -11.13 20.25 -24.56
N GLU A 235 -11.44 19.86 -25.78
CA GLU A 235 -12.58 20.44 -26.50
C GLU A 235 -13.88 20.18 -25.72
N GLN A 236 -14.66 21.24 -25.49
CA GLN A 236 -15.92 21.17 -24.80
C GLN A 236 -16.88 20.17 -25.45
N SER A 237 -17.46 19.27 -24.67
CA SER A 237 -18.38 18.25 -25.19
C SER A 237 -19.38 17.80 -24.16
N LYS A 238 -20.62 18.29 -24.30
CA LYS A 238 -21.74 17.87 -23.45
C LYS A 238 -21.97 16.35 -23.51
N THR A 239 -21.83 15.73 -24.65
CA THR A 239 -22.01 14.28 -24.82
C THR A 239 -20.96 13.48 -24.02
N LYS A 240 -19.68 13.88 -24.11
CA LYS A 240 -18.61 13.24 -23.34
C LYS A 240 -18.75 13.51 -21.84
N ALA A 241 -19.17 14.71 -21.45
CA ALA A 241 -19.45 15.03 -20.05
C ALA A 241 -20.55 14.12 -19.47
N ILE A 242 -21.68 13.96 -20.17
CA ILE A 242 -22.76 13.06 -19.77
C ILE A 242 -22.28 11.60 -19.66
N TYR A 243 -21.47 11.14 -20.59
CA TYR A 243 -20.89 9.78 -20.53
C TYR A 243 -20.08 9.58 -19.23
N TRP A 244 -19.18 10.50 -18.90
CA TRP A 244 -18.33 10.39 -17.73
C TRP A 244 -19.11 10.58 -16.42
N PHE A 245 -20.05 11.51 -16.35
CA PHE A 245 -20.93 11.66 -15.19
C PHE A 245 -21.79 10.41 -14.97
N ARG A 246 -22.30 9.78 -16.03
CA ARG A 246 -23.07 8.53 -15.91
C ARG A 246 -22.19 7.41 -15.36
N LYS A 247 -20.95 7.30 -15.84
CA LYS A 247 -19.99 6.31 -15.33
C LYS A 247 -19.68 6.54 -13.86
N ALA A 248 -19.45 7.77 -13.45
CA ALA A 248 -19.21 8.13 -12.06
C ALA A 248 -20.44 7.88 -11.16
N CYS A 249 -21.63 8.27 -11.61
CA CYS A 249 -22.89 8.05 -10.88
C CYS A 249 -23.15 6.54 -10.67
N ASN A 250 -22.91 5.69 -11.67
CA ASN A 250 -23.01 4.24 -11.54
C ASN A 250 -22.00 3.66 -10.56
N ASN A 251 -20.90 4.38 -10.27
CA ASN A 251 -19.89 4.04 -9.26
C ASN A 251 -20.09 4.82 -7.95
N PHE A 252 -21.34 5.21 -7.65
CA PHE A 252 -21.77 5.83 -6.40
C PHE A 252 -21.14 7.21 -6.11
N GLU A 253 -20.84 8.00 -7.16
CA GLU A 253 -20.42 9.40 -7.00
C GLU A 253 -21.66 10.32 -7.07
N ASP A 254 -22.17 10.74 -5.92
CA ASP A 254 -23.42 11.50 -5.80
C ASP A 254 -23.39 12.81 -6.58
N LYS A 255 -22.28 13.54 -6.57
CA LYS A 255 -22.10 14.77 -7.33
C LYS A 255 -22.31 14.57 -8.83
N ALA A 256 -21.92 13.41 -9.36
CA ALA A 256 -22.11 13.08 -10.76
C ALA A 256 -23.60 12.82 -11.09
N CYS A 257 -24.32 12.17 -10.19
CA CYS A 257 -25.77 11.96 -10.34
C CYS A 257 -26.53 13.29 -10.34
N GLU A 258 -26.15 14.21 -9.46
CA GLU A 258 -26.72 15.57 -9.45
C GLU A 258 -26.37 16.34 -10.73
N ALA A 259 -25.13 16.25 -11.22
CA ALA A 259 -24.73 16.91 -12.46
C ALA A 259 -25.53 16.41 -13.66
N LEU A 260 -25.81 15.11 -13.75
CA LEU A 260 -26.65 14.53 -14.81
C LEU A 260 -28.06 15.09 -14.79
N ASN A 261 -28.66 15.34 -13.63
CA ASN A 261 -30.00 15.89 -13.52
C ASN A 261 -30.05 17.36 -13.95
N LYS A 262 -28.94 18.10 -13.81
CA LYS A 262 -28.89 19.53 -14.22
C LYS A 262 -28.55 19.73 -15.70
N ILE A 263 -27.91 18.74 -16.35
CA ILE A 263 -27.46 18.83 -17.76
C ILE A 263 -28.63 18.52 -18.76
N LYS A 264 -29.74 18.01 -18.29
CA LYS A 264 -30.90 17.64 -19.14
C LYS A 264 -31.45 18.77 -19.98
#